data_72216ca6f169df4694f09565e2f181be
#
_entry.id   72216ca6f169df4694f09565e2f181be
#
_cell.length_a   1.000
_cell.length_b   1.000
_cell.length_c   1.000
_cell.angle_alpha   90.00
_cell.angle_beta   90.00
_cell.angle_gamma   90.00
#
_symmetry.space_group_name_H-M   'P 1'
#
loop_
_entity.id
_entity.type
_entity.pdbx_description
1 polymer ?
#
loop_
_entity_poly.entity_id
_entity_poly.type
_entity_poly.pdbx_seq_one_letter_code
_entity_poly.pdbx_strand_id
1 'polypeptide(L)'
;MIGPRNPHDRIRMTDAALDRDGIADRIAAELGYSFEGQIRVGGHYASLVRDGRTAYLSGQVPRVGTEVVVTGRVGAGISLDQARLAAQICTLRALAILRQSLGSLDAIDKVLRITAYMQTTPDFTQQSEVADAASDLLHRVFGEASVHTRTSVGVYSLPKNAAVELDMIVTLREA
;
A
#
# COMPACT_ATOMS: atom_id res chain seq x y z
N MET A 1 -18.02 34.05 28.25
CA MET A 1 -18.43 33.85 26.83
C MET A 1 -17.30 33.14 26.12
N ILE A 2 -17.48 31.84 25.85
CA ILE A 2 -16.52 31.02 25.09
C ILE A 2 -17.05 30.99 23.66
N GLY A 3 -16.34 31.61 22.73
CA GLY A 3 -16.70 31.66 21.31
C GLY A 3 -16.66 30.27 20.66
N PRO A 4 -17.35 30.09 19.51
CA PRO A 4 -17.45 28.79 18.86
C PRO A 4 -16.08 28.34 18.35
N ARG A 5 -15.68 27.11 18.72
CA ARG A 5 -14.47 26.45 18.20
C ARG A 5 -14.64 26.19 16.71
N ASN A 6 -13.66 26.62 15.95
CA ASN A 6 -13.58 26.49 14.48
C ASN A 6 -13.71 25.00 14.07
N PRO A 7 -14.59 24.62 13.12
CA PRO A 7 -14.72 23.24 12.65
C PRO A 7 -13.45 22.65 12.01
N HIS A 8 -12.47 23.50 11.64
CA HIS A 8 -11.18 23.07 11.10
C HIS A 8 -10.16 22.58 12.16
N ASP A 9 -10.43 22.74 13.48
CA ASP A 9 -9.56 22.25 14.56
C ASP A 9 -9.71 20.74 14.85
N ARG A 10 -10.63 20.04 14.21
CA ARG A 10 -10.87 18.60 14.42
C ARG A 10 -10.00 17.67 13.57
N ILE A 11 -9.14 18.16 12.68
CA ILE A 11 -8.41 17.35 11.69
C ILE A 11 -6.89 17.37 11.91
N ARG A 12 -6.41 17.62 13.12
CA ARG A 12 -4.99 17.42 13.47
C ARG A 12 -4.80 16.62 14.74
N MET A 13 -5.37 15.44 14.78
CA MET A 13 -4.70 14.37 15.52
C MET A 13 -3.50 13.97 14.64
N THR A 14 -2.31 14.34 15.05
CA THR A 14 -1.08 13.95 14.38
C THR A 14 -0.93 12.43 14.42
N ASP A 15 -0.36 11.81 13.39
CA ASP A 15 -0.08 10.36 13.34
C ASP A 15 0.70 9.88 14.59
N ALA A 16 1.39 10.78 15.28
CA ALA A 16 2.14 10.54 16.51
C ALA A 16 1.33 9.98 17.72
N ALA A 17 -0.02 10.05 17.68
CA ALA A 17 -0.90 9.52 18.74
C ALA A 17 -1.55 8.18 18.38
N LEU A 18 -1.29 7.63 17.18
CA LEU A 18 -1.84 6.37 16.69
C LEU A 18 -0.75 5.30 16.62
N ASP A 19 -1.18 4.04 16.81
CA ASP A 19 -0.39 2.88 16.41
C ASP A 19 -0.35 2.73 14.87
N ARG A 20 0.44 1.81 14.38
CA ARG A 20 0.60 1.58 12.92
C ARG A 20 -0.69 1.19 12.24
N ASP A 21 -1.55 0.45 12.91
CA ASP A 21 -2.86 0.05 12.40
C ASP A 21 -3.75 1.28 12.23
N GLY A 22 -3.83 2.16 13.24
CA GLY A 22 -4.59 3.40 13.19
C GLY A 22 -4.07 4.40 12.16
N ILE A 23 -2.75 4.47 11.92
CA ILE A 23 -2.17 5.31 10.87
C ILE A 23 -2.60 4.78 9.49
N ALA A 24 -2.51 3.47 9.26
CA ALA A 24 -2.92 2.85 8.00
C ALA A 24 -4.42 3.07 7.72
N ASP A 25 -5.28 2.92 8.72
CA ASP A 25 -6.72 3.17 8.60
C ASP A 25 -7.02 4.65 8.27
N ARG A 26 -6.30 5.59 8.90
CA ARG A 26 -6.42 7.01 8.59
C ARG A 26 -6.02 7.32 7.14
N ILE A 27 -4.90 6.78 6.66
CA ILE A 27 -4.46 6.98 5.27
C ILE A 27 -5.50 6.42 4.30
N ALA A 28 -6.06 5.24 4.59
CA ALA A 28 -7.13 4.66 3.78
C ALA A 28 -8.35 5.58 3.72
N ALA A 29 -8.78 6.12 4.86
CA ALA A 29 -9.90 7.06 4.93
C ALA A 29 -9.63 8.39 4.21
N GLU A 30 -8.41 8.93 4.28
CA GLU A 30 -7.98 10.13 3.54
C GLU A 30 -8.10 9.93 2.02
N LEU A 31 -7.83 8.71 1.53
CA LEU A 31 -7.97 8.33 0.13
C LEU A 31 -9.41 7.92 -0.26
N GLY A 32 -10.33 7.88 0.71
CA GLY A 32 -11.72 7.49 0.49
C GLY A 32 -11.95 5.99 0.37
N TYR A 33 -11.05 5.15 0.91
CA TYR A 33 -11.13 3.70 0.85
C TYR A 33 -11.22 3.08 2.24
N SER A 34 -11.75 1.83 2.30
CA SER A 34 -11.73 0.96 3.47
C SER A 34 -11.24 -0.42 3.07
N PHE A 35 -10.43 -1.04 3.94
CA PHE A 35 -9.91 -2.41 3.78
C PHE A 35 -10.39 -3.32 4.91
N GLU A 36 -11.58 -3.04 5.43
CA GLU A 36 -12.24 -3.87 6.42
C GLU A 36 -12.70 -5.21 5.83
N GLY A 37 -12.83 -6.22 6.69
CA GLY A 37 -13.25 -7.54 6.31
C GLY A 37 -12.13 -8.43 5.77
N GLN A 38 -12.47 -9.69 5.46
CA GLN A 38 -11.50 -10.68 5.02
C GLN A 38 -11.05 -10.44 3.57
N ILE A 39 -9.78 -10.14 3.37
CA ILE A 39 -9.18 -10.05 2.05
C ILE A 39 -8.85 -11.47 1.56
N ARG A 40 -9.54 -11.90 0.48
CA ARG A 40 -9.32 -13.21 -0.12
C ARG A 40 -8.31 -13.15 -1.25
N VAL A 41 -7.52 -14.22 -1.38
CA VAL A 41 -6.60 -14.43 -2.50
C VAL A 41 -7.40 -14.81 -3.75
N GLY A 42 -6.95 -14.33 -4.91
CA GLY A 42 -7.62 -14.56 -6.18
C GLY A 42 -7.19 -15.84 -6.93
N GLY A 43 -6.47 -16.77 -6.27
CA GLY A 43 -5.94 -17.97 -6.93
C GLY A 43 -5.48 -19.05 -5.95
N HIS A 44 -4.90 -20.13 -6.47
CA HIS A 44 -4.38 -21.26 -5.69
C HIS A 44 -2.97 -20.98 -5.15
N TYR A 45 -2.83 -19.96 -4.27
CA TYR A 45 -1.58 -19.60 -3.61
C TYR A 45 -1.87 -18.89 -2.28
N ALA A 46 -0.86 -18.73 -1.43
CA ALA A 46 -0.99 -17.98 -0.19
C ALA A 46 -0.71 -16.49 -0.42
N SER A 47 -1.50 -15.61 0.21
CA SER A 47 -1.23 -14.18 0.19
C SER A 47 0.05 -13.82 0.95
N LEU A 48 0.37 -14.61 1.98
CA LEU A 48 1.54 -14.44 2.83
C LEU A 48 2.16 -15.80 3.13
N VAL A 49 3.49 -15.90 3.00
CA VAL A 49 4.28 -17.05 3.45
C VAL A 49 5.34 -16.55 4.43
N ARG A 50 5.55 -17.27 5.51
CA ARG A 50 6.59 -16.97 6.50
C ARG A 50 7.71 -18.00 6.44
N ASP A 51 8.94 -17.52 6.52
CA ASP A 51 10.13 -18.33 6.73
C ASP A 51 10.96 -17.69 7.85
N GLY A 52 10.98 -18.34 9.01
CA GLY A 52 11.50 -17.73 10.23
C GLY A 52 10.83 -16.41 10.56
N ARG A 53 11.62 -15.35 10.65
CA ARG A 53 11.14 -13.98 10.87
C ARG A 53 10.81 -13.23 9.59
N THR A 54 11.06 -13.81 8.43
CA THR A 54 10.75 -13.14 7.15
C THR A 54 9.38 -13.53 6.66
N ALA A 55 8.60 -12.55 6.23
CA ALA A 55 7.28 -12.74 5.62
C ALA A 55 7.28 -12.18 4.20
N TYR A 56 6.83 -13.01 3.27
CA TYR A 56 6.74 -12.73 1.84
C TYR A 56 5.28 -12.54 1.48
N LEU A 57 4.95 -11.36 1.00
CA LEU A 57 3.60 -11.01 0.55
C LEU A 57 3.53 -11.10 -0.97
N SER A 58 2.54 -11.82 -1.48
CA SER A 58 2.28 -11.91 -2.92
C SER A 58 1.80 -10.57 -3.50
N GLY A 59 1.94 -10.42 -4.83
CA GLY A 59 1.55 -9.22 -5.57
C GLY A 59 0.11 -8.79 -5.28
N GLN A 60 -0.07 -7.50 -5.01
CA GLN A 60 -1.36 -6.87 -4.77
C GLN A 60 -1.64 -5.84 -5.85
N VAL A 61 -2.77 -6.00 -6.54
CA VAL A 61 -3.31 -5.01 -7.46
C VAL A 61 -4.17 -4.00 -6.70
N PRO A 62 -4.49 -2.81 -7.27
CA PRO A 62 -5.28 -1.77 -6.58
C PRO A 62 -6.76 -2.18 -6.49
N ARG A 63 -7.03 -3.16 -5.63
CA ARG A 63 -8.37 -3.73 -5.41
C ARG A 63 -8.95 -3.28 -4.08
N VAL A 64 -10.18 -2.77 -4.15
CA VAL A 64 -11.01 -2.44 -2.99
C VAL A 64 -12.28 -3.29 -3.04
N GLY A 65 -12.56 -4.05 -1.99
CA GLY A 65 -13.60 -5.07 -2.04
C GLY A 65 -13.30 -6.11 -3.15
N THR A 66 -14.20 -6.20 -4.13
CA THR A 66 -14.08 -7.11 -5.28
C THR A 66 -13.54 -6.45 -6.55
N GLU A 67 -13.43 -5.11 -6.58
CA GLU A 67 -13.11 -4.34 -7.78
C GLU A 67 -11.66 -3.87 -7.82
N VAL A 68 -11.04 -3.93 -9.00
CA VAL A 68 -9.78 -3.25 -9.29
C VAL A 68 -10.12 -1.83 -9.73
N VAL A 69 -9.84 -0.86 -8.87
CA VAL A 69 -10.35 0.52 -9.00
C VAL A 69 -9.53 1.42 -9.91
N VAL A 70 -8.30 1.01 -10.26
CA VAL A 70 -7.45 1.72 -11.25
C VAL A 70 -6.98 0.71 -12.28
N THR A 71 -7.56 0.76 -13.46
CA THR A 71 -7.27 -0.15 -14.59
C THR A 71 -6.85 0.60 -15.83
N GLY A 72 -5.93 0.05 -16.58
CA GLY A 72 -5.44 0.61 -17.84
C GLY A 72 -3.94 0.84 -17.83
N ARG A 73 -3.45 1.44 -18.91
CA ARG A 73 -2.03 1.64 -19.16
C ARG A 73 -1.59 3.04 -18.75
N VAL A 74 -0.59 3.12 -17.89
CA VAL A 74 0.03 4.39 -17.48
C VAL A 74 0.74 5.02 -18.69
N GLY A 75 0.47 6.28 -18.95
CA GLY A 75 0.91 7.00 -20.15
C GLY A 75 -0.08 6.93 -21.33
N ALA A 76 -1.10 6.04 -21.26
CA ALA A 76 -2.19 5.96 -22.23
C ALA A 76 -3.53 5.77 -21.53
N GLY A 77 -4.11 6.83 -21.02
CA GLY A 77 -5.40 6.83 -20.31
C GLY A 77 -5.29 6.84 -18.78
N ILE A 78 -4.17 6.37 -18.20
CA ILE A 78 -3.87 6.51 -16.77
C ILE A 78 -2.76 7.55 -16.60
N SER A 79 -3.06 8.61 -15.86
CA SER A 79 -2.10 9.66 -15.53
C SER A 79 -1.10 9.21 -14.46
N LEU A 80 -0.01 9.96 -14.28
CA LEU A 80 0.94 9.76 -13.19
C LEU A 80 0.25 9.77 -11.82
N ASP A 81 -0.64 10.72 -11.56
CA ASP A 81 -1.36 10.83 -10.28
C ASP A 81 -2.28 9.63 -10.03
N GLN A 82 -2.96 9.15 -11.05
CA GLN A 82 -3.78 7.92 -10.94
C GLN A 82 -2.93 6.68 -10.69
N ALA A 83 -1.75 6.58 -11.31
CA ALA A 83 -0.81 5.50 -11.06
C ALA A 83 -0.22 5.57 -9.63
N ARG A 84 0.08 6.77 -9.12
CA ARG A 84 0.49 7.00 -7.72
C ARG A 84 -0.61 6.57 -6.74
N LEU A 85 -1.86 6.94 -7.00
CA LEU A 85 -3.01 6.48 -6.21
C LEU A 85 -3.14 4.95 -6.25
N ALA A 86 -2.96 4.32 -7.42
CA ALA A 86 -2.98 2.86 -7.55
C ALA A 86 -1.89 2.21 -6.69
N ALA A 87 -0.67 2.75 -6.66
CA ALA A 87 0.42 2.27 -5.82
C ALA A 87 0.09 2.38 -4.32
N GLN A 88 -0.53 3.48 -3.89
CA GLN A 88 -1.01 3.65 -2.50
C GLN A 88 -2.08 2.62 -2.14
N ILE A 89 -3.05 2.36 -3.02
CA ILE A 89 -4.10 1.35 -2.80
C ILE A 89 -3.50 -0.05 -2.72
N CYS A 90 -2.55 -0.41 -3.60
CA CYS A 90 -1.81 -1.67 -3.52
C CYS A 90 -1.11 -1.82 -2.17
N THR A 91 -0.46 -0.76 -1.68
CA THR A 91 0.24 -0.74 -0.40
C THR A 91 -0.71 -0.92 0.77
N LEU A 92 -1.82 -0.17 0.81
CA LEU A 92 -2.84 -0.31 1.87
C LEU A 92 -3.44 -1.72 1.90
N ARG A 93 -3.70 -2.31 0.72
CA ARG A 93 -4.16 -3.68 0.63
C ARG A 93 -3.11 -4.67 1.16
N ALA A 94 -1.85 -4.47 0.85
CA ALA A 94 -0.73 -5.25 1.38
C ALA A 94 -0.68 -5.16 2.91
N LEU A 95 -0.78 -3.97 3.48
CA LEU A 95 -0.81 -3.74 4.93
C LEU A 95 -2.03 -4.40 5.58
N ALA A 96 -3.21 -4.33 4.97
CA ALA A 96 -4.41 -4.99 5.48
C ALA A 96 -4.24 -6.53 5.53
N ILE A 97 -3.61 -7.15 4.52
CA ILE A 97 -3.30 -8.59 4.53
C ILE A 97 -2.29 -8.93 5.63
N LEU A 98 -1.24 -8.12 5.80
CA LEU A 98 -0.26 -8.30 6.86
C LEU A 98 -0.93 -8.22 8.24
N ARG A 99 -1.76 -7.19 8.48
CA ARG A 99 -2.53 -7.04 9.72
C ARG A 99 -3.43 -8.25 9.99
N GLN A 100 -4.18 -8.71 8.99
CA GLN A 100 -5.03 -9.90 9.14
C GLN A 100 -4.25 -11.17 9.48
N SER A 101 -3.06 -11.33 8.91
CA SER A 101 -2.24 -12.53 9.10
C SER A 101 -1.42 -12.50 10.39
N LEU A 102 -1.08 -11.32 10.89
CA LEU A 102 -0.17 -11.12 12.03
C LEU A 102 -0.89 -10.63 13.30
N GLY A 103 -2.14 -10.17 13.17
CA GLY A 103 -2.92 -9.57 14.25
C GLY A 103 -2.75 -8.05 14.36
N SER A 104 -1.56 -7.52 14.07
CA SER A 104 -1.26 -6.07 14.04
C SER A 104 -0.05 -5.80 13.15
N LEU A 105 0.03 -4.60 12.57
CA LEU A 105 1.21 -4.09 11.87
C LEU A 105 2.39 -3.81 12.82
N ASP A 106 2.15 -3.70 14.13
CA ASP A 106 3.20 -3.57 15.13
C ASP A 106 4.04 -4.84 15.30
N ALA A 107 3.55 -5.99 14.82
CA ALA A 107 4.33 -7.22 14.72
C ALA A 107 5.47 -7.14 13.67
N ILE A 108 5.44 -6.16 12.78
CA ILE A 108 6.47 -5.95 11.76
C ILE A 108 7.65 -5.20 12.39
N ASP A 109 8.85 -5.77 12.25
CA ASP A 109 10.09 -5.12 12.64
C ASP A 109 10.55 -4.12 11.57
N LYS A 110 10.65 -4.58 10.31
CA LYS A 110 11.12 -3.78 9.16
C LYS A 110 10.43 -4.18 7.87
N VAL A 111 10.22 -3.19 7.00
CA VAL A 111 10.01 -3.43 5.56
C VAL A 111 11.40 -3.63 4.93
N LEU A 112 11.61 -4.74 4.25
CA LEU A 112 12.91 -5.03 3.62
C LEU A 112 12.95 -4.66 2.15
N ARG A 113 11.87 -4.95 1.45
CA ARG A 113 11.80 -4.76 0.00
C ARG A 113 10.36 -4.56 -0.45
N ILE A 114 10.21 -3.70 -1.45
CA ILE A 114 9.02 -3.68 -2.31
C ILE A 114 9.43 -3.80 -3.78
N THR A 115 8.56 -4.43 -4.58
CA THR A 115 8.65 -4.41 -6.04
C THR A 115 7.35 -3.83 -6.58
N ALA A 116 7.45 -2.82 -7.40
CA ALA A 116 6.29 -2.18 -8.04
C ALA A 116 6.36 -2.40 -9.56
N TYR A 117 5.32 -2.99 -10.08
CA TYR A 117 5.11 -3.27 -11.50
C TYR A 117 4.02 -2.35 -12.02
N MET A 118 4.27 -1.68 -13.13
CA MET A 118 3.31 -0.76 -13.76
C MET A 118 3.06 -1.18 -15.19
N GLN A 119 1.79 -1.33 -15.56
CA GLN A 119 1.43 -1.50 -16.96
C GLN A 119 1.60 -0.15 -17.69
N THR A 120 2.71 0.03 -18.41
CA THR A 120 3.08 1.34 -18.98
C THR A 120 3.12 1.34 -20.50
N THR A 121 3.06 2.54 -21.10
CA THR A 121 3.50 2.73 -22.49
C THR A 121 5.03 2.61 -22.58
N PRO A 122 5.59 2.32 -23.79
CA PRO A 122 7.04 2.19 -23.96
C PRO A 122 7.84 3.46 -23.64
N ASP A 123 7.24 4.62 -23.78
CA ASP A 123 7.82 5.95 -23.57
C ASP A 123 7.61 6.48 -22.14
N PHE A 124 6.85 5.78 -21.29
CA PHE A 124 6.69 6.17 -19.89
C PHE A 124 7.96 5.86 -19.10
N THR A 125 8.56 6.86 -18.45
CA THR A 125 9.84 6.75 -17.74
C THR A 125 9.79 7.13 -16.26
N GLN A 126 8.59 7.38 -15.71
CA GLN A 126 8.39 7.87 -14.35
C GLN A 126 7.95 6.73 -13.37
N GLN A 127 8.51 5.54 -13.54
CA GLN A 127 8.20 4.39 -12.67
C GLN A 127 8.61 4.64 -11.22
N SER A 128 9.71 5.37 -11.00
CA SER A 128 10.18 5.71 -9.65
C SER A 128 9.19 6.64 -8.95
N GLU A 129 8.66 7.63 -9.65
CA GLU A 129 7.69 8.59 -9.12
C GLU A 129 6.37 7.93 -8.74
N VAL A 130 5.95 6.89 -9.49
CA VAL A 130 4.79 6.07 -9.10
C VAL A 130 5.09 5.29 -7.83
N ALA A 131 6.24 4.63 -7.75
CA ALA A 131 6.63 3.82 -6.60
C ALA A 131 6.94 4.66 -5.35
N ASP A 132 7.32 5.94 -5.50
CA ASP A 132 7.51 6.87 -4.37
C ASP A 132 6.23 7.01 -3.55
N ALA A 133 5.05 6.98 -4.17
CA ALA A 133 3.78 7.03 -3.45
C ALA A 133 3.58 5.86 -2.48
N ALA A 134 4.06 4.68 -2.83
CA ALA A 134 4.07 3.52 -1.93
C ALA A 134 5.10 3.68 -0.80
N SER A 135 6.31 4.13 -1.13
CA SER A 135 7.39 4.35 -0.15
C SER A 135 7.01 5.43 0.86
N ASP A 136 6.43 6.55 0.42
CA ASP A 136 5.96 7.64 1.28
C ASP A 136 4.87 7.16 2.25
N LEU A 137 3.94 6.34 1.76
CA LEU A 137 2.90 5.73 2.59
C LEU A 137 3.50 4.82 3.65
N LEU A 138 4.43 3.94 3.26
CA LEU A 138 5.13 3.07 4.20
C LEU A 138 5.91 3.87 5.24
N HIS A 139 6.54 4.99 4.84
CA HIS A 139 7.23 5.86 5.78
C HIS A 139 6.28 6.51 6.80
N ARG A 140 5.09 6.93 6.38
CA ARG A 140 4.07 7.42 7.32
C ARG A 140 3.67 6.37 8.36
N VAL A 141 3.55 5.08 7.96
CA VAL A 141 3.11 4.00 8.85
C VAL A 141 4.23 3.50 9.76
N PHE A 142 5.45 3.33 9.23
CA PHE A 142 6.54 2.62 9.92
C PHE A 142 7.69 3.51 10.35
N GLY A 143 7.76 4.78 9.90
CA GLY A 143 8.91 5.65 10.14
C GLY A 143 10.21 5.04 9.63
N GLU A 144 11.27 5.04 10.43
CA GLU A 144 12.58 4.48 10.08
C GLU A 144 12.56 2.97 9.76
N ALA A 145 11.58 2.23 10.28
CA ALA A 145 11.40 0.80 9.99
C ALA A 145 10.90 0.55 8.54
N SER A 146 10.55 1.59 7.80
CA SER A 146 10.15 1.53 6.39
C SER A 146 11.32 1.61 5.42
N VAL A 147 12.53 1.90 5.85
CA VAL A 147 13.71 2.00 4.96
C VAL A 147 13.94 0.66 4.28
N HIS A 148 13.70 0.59 2.98
CA HIS A 148 13.64 -0.63 2.19
C HIS A 148 14.38 -0.51 0.86
N THR A 149 14.75 -1.65 0.27
CA THR A 149 15.19 -1.72 -1.13
C THR A 149 13.97 -1.77 -2.05
N ARG A 150 14.10 -1.21 -3.25
CA ARG A 150 12.98 -1.11 -4.19
C ARG A 150 13.41 -1.44 -5.63
N THR A 151 12.50 -2.11 -6.35
CA THR A 151 12.52 -2.19 -7.81
C THR A 151 11.20 -1.64 -8.35
N SER A 152 11.27 -0.80 -9.37
CA SER A 152 10.11 -0.25 -10.07
C SER A 152 10.31 -0.39 -11.57
N VAL A 153 9.39 -1.12 -12.24
CA VAL A 153 9.53 -1.47 -13.66
C VAL A 153 8.21 -1.36 -14.40
N GLY A 154 8.30 -0.95 -15.67
CA GLY A 154 7.21 -1.05 -16.62
C GLY A 154 7.06 -2.49 -17.12
N VAL A 155 5.81 -2.98 -17.20
CA VAL A 155 5.47 -4.30 -17.72
C VAL A 155 4.44 -4.19 -18.83
N TYR A 156 4.35 -5.24 -19.66
CA TYR A 156 3.42 -5.27 -20.78
C TYR A 156 1.95 -5.31 -20.32
N SER A 157 1.63 -6.16 -19.35
CA SER A 157 0.28 -6.30 -18.81
C SER A 157 0.30 -6.78 -17.37
N LEU A 158 -0.77 -6.49 -16.63
CA LEU A 158 -1.01 -6.95 -15.26
C LEU A 158 -2.36 -7.66 -15.14
N PRO A 159 -2.55 -8.50 -14.11
CA PRO A 159 -3.81 -9.18 -13.89
C PRO A 159 -4.99 -8.20 -13.80
N LYS A 160 -6.13 -8.56 -14.41
CA LYS A 160 -7.35 -7.73 -14.42
C LYS A 160 -7.16 -6.34 -15.04
N ASN A 161 -6.17 -6.19 -15.91
CA ASN A 161 -5.81 -4.90 -16.52
C ASN A 161 -5.45 -3.83 -15.46
N ALA A 162 -4.92 -4.24 -14.31
CA ALA A 162 -4.51 -3.31 -13.26
C ALA A 162 -3.41 -2.36 -13.76
N ALA A 163 -3.45 -1.11 -13.33
CA ALA A 163 -2.42 -0.13 -13.70
C ALA A 163 -1.10 -0.37 -12.96
N VAL A 164 -1.18 -0.86 -11.72
CA VAL A 164 -0.03 -1.13 -10.83
C VAL A 164 -0.27 -2.44 -10.08
N GLU A 165 0.82 -3.14 -9.78
CA GLU A 165 0.89 -4.25 -8.84
C GLU A 165 2.09 -4.06 -7.93
N LEU A 166 2.01 -4.47 -6.66
CA LEU A 166 3.08 -4.34 -5.69
C LEU A 166 3.19 -5.59 -4.84
N ASP A 167 4.40 -6.13 -4.69
CA ASP A 167 4.76 -7.15 -3.69
C ASP A 167 5.65 -6.57 -2.59
N MET A 168 5.75 -7.29 -1.47
CA MET A 168 6.48 -6.80 -0.29
C MET A 168 7.13 -7.94 0.48
N ILE A 169 8.30 -7.65 1.05
CA ILE A 169 9.00 -8.53 2.01
C ILE A 169 9.20 -7.73 3.29
N VAL A 170 8.83 -8.32 4.42
CA VAL A 170 9.00 -7.72 5.74
C VAL A 170 9.68 -8.69 6.71
N THR A 171 10.33 -8.16 7.75
CA THR A 171 10.74 -8.96 8.92
C THR A 171 9.79 -8.71 10.08
N LEU A 172 9.63 -9.74 10.92
CA LEU A 172 8.78 -9.72 12.09
C LEU A 172 9.62 -9.52 13.35
N ARG A 173 9.06 -8.89 14.35
CA ARG A 173 9.64 -8.80 15.69
C ARG A 173 9.79 -10.19 16.30
N GLU A 174 10.73 -10.35 17.21
CA GLU A 174 10.79 -11.54 18.06
C GLU A 174 9.54 -11.59 18.96
N ALA A 175 9.00 -12.79 19.13
CA ALA A 175 7.86 -13.03 20.01
C ALA A 175 8.29 -12.98 21.47
#